data_216b7c2f46ebc24f521adb23ff6cd9f5
#
_entry.id   216b7c2f46ebc24f521adb23ff6cd9f5
#
_cell.length_a   1.000
_cell.length_b   1.000
_cell.length_c   1.000
_cell.angle_alpha   90.00
_cell.angle_beta   90.00
_cell.angle_gamma   90.00
#
_symmetry.space_group_name_H-M   'P 1'
#
loop_
_entity.id
_entity.type
_entity.pdbx_description
1 polymer ?
#
loop_
_entity_poly.entity_id
_entity_poly.type
_entity_poly.pdbx_seq_one_letter_code
_entity_poly.pdbx_strand_id
1 'polypeptide(L)'
;MKFRISVSEDNFESVKEFLSGRGIEIGDDGEYVISEAPGHADFLAVRNEKKERMRLKTDEVIYIEAFGKDIEIHTEEGTFSSQDRMYQLESQLDSNEFIRVSKSVIIARKHVKKIRPSLSMKYILTMTGGDLVDVTRSYYSDFRRFFNI
;
A
#
# COMPACT_ATOMS: atom_id res chain seq x y z
N MET A 1 -6.04 -30.91 -1.96
CA MET A 1 -5.23 -29.70 -2.12
C MET A 1 -4.12 -29.71 -1.08
N LYS A 2 -2.90 -29.72 -1.53
CA LYS A 2 -1.73 -29.78 -0.66
C LYS A 2 -0.91 -28.51 -0.80
N PHE A 3 -0.42 -27.96 0.33
CA PHE A 3 0.32 -26.72 0.39
C PHE A 3 1.75 -26.94 0.86
N ARG A 4 2.68 -26.15 0.32
CA ARG A 4 4.02 -25.99 0.87
C ARG A 4 4.05 -24.69 1.68
N ILE A 5 4.86 -24.67 2.73
CA ILE A 5 5.07 -23.48 3.55
C ILE A 5 6.44 -22.90 3.23
N SER A 6 6.48 -21.61 2.89
CA SER A 6 7.70 -20.86 2.67
C SER A 6 7.74 -19.66 3.63
N VAL A 7 8.18 -19.93 4.85
CA VAL A 7 8.28 -18.93 5.92
C VAL A 7 9.65 -19.03 6.58
N SER A 8 10.01 -18.04 7.42
CA SER A 8 11.27 -18.07 8.16
C SER A 8 11.31 -19.28 9.11
N GLU A 9 12.53 -19.76 9.43
CA GLU A 9 12.70 -20.89 10.34
C GLU A 9 12.02 -20.66 11.69
N ASP A 10 12.09 -19.44 12.19
CA ASP A 10 11.51 -19.07 13.49
C ASP A 10 10.00 -19.25 13.53
N ASN A 11 9.32 -19.09 12.40
CA ASN A 11 7.86 -19.15 12.30
C ASN A 11 7.35 -20.46 11.70
N PHE A 12 8.25 -21.30 11.17
CA PHE A 12 7.86 -22.49 10.42
C PHE A 12 6.97 -23.44 11.23
N GLU A 13 7.42 -23.84 12.41
CA GLU A 13 6.67 -24.79 13.25
C GLU A 13 5.32 -24.20 13.72
N SER A 14 5.30 -22.94 14.11
CA SER A 14 4.07 -22.26 14.55
C SER A 14 3.02 -22.20 13.43
N VAL A 15 3.45 -21.85 12.23
CA VAL A 15 2.58 -21.78 11.06
C VAL A 15 2.09 -23.17 10.66
N LYS A 16 2.99 -24.16 10.67
CA LYS A 16 2.66 -25.53 10.33
C LYS A 16 1.61 -26.11 11.29
N GLU A 17 1.78 -25.92 12.59
CA GLU A 17 0.82 -26.39 13.60
C GLU A 17 -0.53 -25.68 13.44
N PHE A 18 -0.52 -24.39 13.21
CA PHE A 18 -1.74 -23.61 13.01
C PHE A 18 -2.55 -24.12 11.82
N LEU A 19 -1.91 -24.36 10.70
CA LEU A 19 -2.56 -24.81 9.47
C LEU A 19 -3.00 -26.27 9.58
N SER A 20 -2.15 -27.14 10.13
CA SER A 20 -2.47 -28.56 10.31
C SER A 20 -3.64 -28.76 11.27
N GLY A 21 -3.73 -27.94 12.31
CA GLY A 21 -4.85 -27.96 13.26
C GLY A 21 -6.19 -27.58 12.63
N ARG A 22 -6.19 -27.00 11.44
CA ARG A 22 -7.39 -26.63 10.68
C ARG A 22 -7.67 -27.57 9.50
N GLY A 23 -7.00 -28.71 9.47
CA GLY A 23 -7.21 -29.70 8.43
C GLY A 23 -6.56 -29.38 7.08
N ILE A 24 -5.63 -28.44 7.06
CA ILE A 24 -4.89 -28.09 5.84
C ILE A 24 -3.72 -29.05 5.68
N GLU A 25 -3.68 -29.75 4.55
CA GLU A 25 -2.61 -30.71 4.24
C GLU A 25 -1.35 -29.97 3.80
N ILE A 26 -0.23 -30.27 4.47
CA ILE A 26 1.06 -29.61 4.23
C ILE A 26 2.12 -30.66 3.89
N GLY A 27 2.91 -30.38 2.87
CA GLY A 27 4.02 -31.23 2.45
C GLY A 27 4.89 -30.54 1.42
N ASP A 28 6.12 -31.00 1.30
CA ASP A 28 7.13 -30.43 0.40
C ASP A 28 6.77 -30.52 -1.07
N ASP A 29 5.87 -31.44 -1.42
CA ASP A 29 5.36 -31.66 -2.78
C ASP A 29 4.05 -30.94 -3.07
N GLY A 30 3.65 -29.98 -2.20
CA GLY A 30 2.41 -29.23 -2.38
C GLY A 30 2.38 -28.42 -3.67
N GLU A 31 1.21 -28.40 -4.31
CA GLU A 31 0.98 -27.63 -5.55
C GLU A 31 0.88 -26.13 -5.31
N TYR A 32 0.51 -25.74 -4.11
CA TYR A 32 0.30 -24.35 -3.72
C TYR A 32 1.31 -23.96 -2.65
N VAL A 33 1.67 -22.69 -2.61
CA VAL A 33 2.64 -22.17 -1.64
C VAL A 33 1.96 -21.15 -0.74
N ILE A 34 2.12 -21.33 0.58
CA ILE A 34 1.77 -20.32 1.58
C ILE A 34 3.08 -19.68 2.01
N SER A 35 3.22 -18.39 1.83
CA SER A 35 4.44 -17.66 2.20
C SER A 35 4.12 -16.48 3.10
N GLU A 36 5.14 -16.04 3.83
CA GLU A 36 5.02 -14.79 4.59
C GLU A 36 4.79 -13.65 3.61
N ALA A 37 3.89 -12.72 3.97
CA ALA A 37 3.77 -11.48 3.23
C ALA A 37 5.10 -10.74 3.31
N PRO A 38 5.59 -10.16 2.20
CA PRO A 38 6.78 -9.33 2.27
C PRO A 38 6.51 -8.18 3.24
N GLY A 39 7.46 -7.91 4.13
CA GLY A 39 7.37 -6.76 5.01
C GLY A 39 7.30 -5.48 4.18
N HIS A 40 6.62 -4.45 4.71
CA HIS A 40 6.60 -3.14 4.05
C HIS A 40 7.98 -2.49 4.11
N ALA A 41 8.28 -1.65 3.14
CA ALA A 41 9.53 -0.92 3.08
C ALA A 41 9.45 0.35 3.95
N ASP A 42 10.57 0.70 4.60
CA ASP A 42 10.69 1.98 5.33
C ASP A 42 11.10 3.12 4.39
N PHE A 43 11.64 2.78 3.23
CA PHE A 43 12.12 3.72 2.22
C PHE A 43 11.64 3.31 0.83
N LEU A 44 11.39 4.31 0.00
CA LEU A 44 11.13 4.12 -1.42
C LEU A 44 12.33 4.63 -2.23
N ALA A 45 12.68 3.92 -3.29
CA ALA A 45 13.66 4.40 -4.26
C ALA A 45 12.98 5.40 -5.18
N VAL A 46 13.42 6.63 -5.18
CA VAL A 46 12.80 7.73 -5.92
C VAL A 46 13.85 8.58 -6.63
N ARG A 47 13.40 9.52 -7.44
CA ARG A 47 14.24 10.55 -8.06
C ARG A 47 13.69 11.93 -7.71
N ASN A 48 14.58 12.87 -7.44
CA ASN A 48 14.22 14.27 -7.22
C ASN A 48 14.03 15.01 -8.57
N GLU A 49 13.77 16.30 -8.51
CA GLU A 49 13.58 17.15 -9.70
C GLU A 49 14.80 17.17 -10.63
N LYS A 50 15.98 16.99 -10.07
CA LYS A 50 17.24 16.92 -10.83
C LYS A 50 17.52 15.51 -11.37
N LYS A 51 16.58 14.57 -11.20
CA LYS A 51 16.70 13.16 -11.59
C LYS A 51 17.79 12.40 -10.84
N GLU A 52 18.21 12.90 -9.70
CA GLU A 52 19.12 12.20 -8.81
C GLU A 52 18.37 11.09 -8.05
N ARG A 53 18.99 9.94 -7.92
CA ARG A 53 18.44 8.83 -7.18
C ARG A 53 18.50 9.11 -5.68
N MET A 54 17.39 8.89 -4.99
CA MET A 54 17.27 9.14 -3.56
C MET A 54 16.48 8.03 -2.88
N ARG A 55 16.65 7.95 -1.57
CA ARG A 55 15.82 7.10 -0.71
C ARG A 55 14.91 8.03 0.08
N LEU A 56 13.62 7.87 -0.11
CA LEU A 56 12.60 8.66 0.57
C LEU A 56 11.95 7.80 1.65
N LYS A 57 11.91 8.31 2.87
CA LYS A 57 11.20 7.63 3.97
C LYS A 57 9.71 7.57 3.65
N THR A 58 9.11 6.41 3.85
CA THR A 58 7.67 6.24 3.61
C THR A 58 6.83 7.15 4.51
N ASP A 59 7.33 7.51 5.71
CA ASP A 59 6.68 8.47 6.61
C ASP A 59 6.48 9.85 6.01
N GLU A 60 7.32 10.24 5.07
CA GLU A 60 7.28 11.57 4.45
C GLU A 60 6.30 11.66 3.29
N VAL A 61 5.79 10.52 2.83
CA VAL A 61 4.87 10.46 1.69
C VAL A 61 3.48 10.93 2.12
N ILE A 62 2.99 11.99 1.48
CA ILE A 62 1.62 12.50 1.67
C ILE A 62 0.66 11.69 0.80
N TYR A 63 0.92 11.65 -0.49
CA TYR A 63 0.18 10.82 -1.43
C TYR A 63 1.00 10.58 -2.70
N ILE A 64 0.60 9.57 -3.45
CA ILE A 64 1.23 9.17 -4.70
C ILE A 64 0.19 9.24 -5.80
N GLU A 65 0.56 9.83 -6.92
CA GLU A 65 -0.35 10.03 -8.05
C GLU A 65 0.30 9.58 -9.36
N ALA A 66 -0.45 8.82 -10.15
CA ALA A 66 -0.02 8.39 -11.47
C ALA A 66 -0.61 9.30 -12.56
N PHE A 67 0.23 9.74 -13.47
CA PHE A 67 -0.14 10.48 -14.68
C PHE A 67 0.35 9.69 -15.89
N GLY A 68 -0.51 8.88 -16.47
CA GLY A 68 -0.10 7.98 -17.55
C GLY A 68 0.97 7.01 -17.06
N LYS A 69 2.19 7.15 -17.59
CA LYS A 69 3.35 6.32 -17.21
C LYS A 69 4.15 6.93 -16.07
N ASP A 70 3.91 8.19 -15.74
CA ASP A 70 4.68 8.92 -14.75
C ASP A 70 4.03 8.77 -13.37
N ILE A 71 4.87 8.63 -12.35
CA ILE A 71 4.45 8.55 -10.95
C ILE A 71 5.05 9.74 -10.21
N GLU A 72 4.19 10.49 -9.53
CA GLU A 72 4.61 11.58 -8.64
C GLU A 72 4.34 11.21 -7.20
N ILE A 73 5.34 11.39 -6.35
CA ILE A 73 5.26 11.18 -4.91
C ILE A 73 5.35 12.55 -4.23
N HIS A 74 4.27 12.93 -3.58
CA HIS A 74 4.14 14.24 -2.96
C HIS A 74 4.55 14.19 -1.50
N THR A 75 5.43 15.11 -1.09
CA THR A 75 5.91 15.27 0.28
C THR A 75 5.86 16.73 0.67
N GLU A 76 6.09 17.06 1.95
CA GLU A 76 6.17 18.45 2.41
C GLU A 76 7.36 19.19 1.81
N GLU A 77 8.41 18.48 1.44
CA GLU A 77 9.63 19.06 0.87
C GLU A 77 9.63 19.16 -0.66
N GLY A 78 8.57 18.68 -1.30
CA GLY A 78 8.45 18.71 -2.74
C GLY A 78 7.96 17.40 -3.33
N THR A 79 8.11 17.29 -4.63
CA THR A 79 7.61 16.15 -5.40
C THR A 79 8.78 15.33 -5.93
N PHE A 80 8.68 14.01 -5.78
CA PHE A 80 9.64 13.05 -6.30
C PHE A 80 8.96 12.20 -7.36
N SER A 81 9.75 11.53 -8.17
CA SER A 81 9.25 10.60 -9.18
C SER A 81 9.68 9.17 -8.87
N SER A 82 8.92 8.21 -9.36
CA SER A 82 9.24 6.80 -9.25
C SER A 82 9.18 6.15 -10.63
N GLN A 83 10.03 5.14 -10.84
CA GLN A 83 9.99 4.29 -12.02
C GLN A 83 9.11 3.05 -11.80
N ASP A 84 8.72 2.81 -10.55
CA ASP A 84 7.82 1.72 -10.21
C ASP A 84 6.39 2.04 -10.66
N ARG A 85 5.61 0.99 -10.87
CA ARG A 85 4.20 1.13 -11.16
C ARG A 85 3.39 1.21 -9.87
N MET A 86 2.14 1.70 -9.96
CA MET A 86 1.27 1.86 -8.79
C MET A 86 1.12 0.56 -7.99
N TYR A 87 0.94 -0.58 -8.64
CA TYR A 87 0.79 -1.85 -7.92
C TYR A 87 2.08 -2.26 -7.19
N GLN A 88 3.24 -1.90 -7.74
CA GLN A 88 4.53 -2.17 -7.09
C GLN A 88 4.72 -1.30 -5.86
N LEU A 89 4.37 -0.02 -5.94
CA LEU A 89 4.41 0.89 -4.80
C LEU A 89 3.43 0.45 -3.72
N GLU A 90 2.21 0.09 -4.10
CA GLU A 90 1.19 -0.41 -3.17
C GLU A 90 1.70 -1.62 -2.39
N SER A 91 2.42 -2.53 -3.04
CA SER A 91 2.98 -3.73 -2.39
C SER A 91 4.14 -3.41 -1.44
N GLN A 92 4.85 -2.31 -1.65
CA GLN A 92 5.97 -1.89 -0.79
C GLN A 92 5.51 -1.11 0.43
N LEU A 93 4.33 -0.54 0.41
CA LEU A 93 3.81 0.32 1.46
C LEU A 93 3.01 -0.47 2.49
N ASP A 94 3.05 -0.01 3.75
CA ASP A 94 2.26 -0.60 4.83
C ASP A 94 0.77 -0.39 4.57
N SER A 95 0.02 -1.47 4.41
CA SER A 95 -1.42 -1.43 4.15
C SER A 95 -2.26 -0.86 5.30
N ASN A 96 -1.68 -0.73 6.49
CA ASN A 96 -2.33 -0.05 7.62
C ASN A 96 -2.17 1.46 7.57
N GLU A 97 -1.17 1.95 6.85
CA GLU A 97 -0.83 3.36 6.76
C GLU A 97 -1.16 3.99 5.40
N PHE A 98 -1.30 3.17 4.37
CA PHE A 98 -1.55 3.62 3.00
C PHE A 98 -2.72 2.89 2.39
N ILE A 99 -3.52 3.61 1.62
CA ILE A 99 -4.64 3.01 0.90
C ILE A 99 -4.79 3.63 -0.49
N ARG A 100 -5.16 2.80 -1.43
CA ARG A 100 -5.52 3.25 -2.76
C ARG A 100 -6.92 3.82 -2.73
N VAL A 101 -7.10 5.03 -3.28
CA VAL A 101 -8.40 5.75 -3.26
C VAL A 101 -8.97 5.98 -4.65
N SER A 102 -8.16 5.68 -5.68
CA SER A 102 -8.57 5.65 -7.08
C SER A 102 -7.59 4.79 -7.85
N LYS A 103 -7.81 4.60 -9.14
CA LYS A 103 -6.86 3.88 -9.98
C LYS A 103 -5.50 4.56 -9.99
N SER A 104 -5.47 5.87 -9.80
CA SER A 104 -4.27 6.68 -9.96
C SER A 104 -3.71 7.28 -8.67
N VAL A 105 -4.33 7.04 -7.51
CA VAL A 105 -3.88 7.69 -6.26
C VAL A 105 -3.82 6.72 -5.09
N ILE A 106 -2.71 6.80 -4.35
CA ILE A 106 -2.52 6.17 -3.04
C ILE A 106 -2.30 7.29 -2.03
N ILE A 107 -2.98 7.24 -0.89
CA ILE A 107 -2.84 8.24 0.17
C ILE A 107 -2.24 7.65 1.44
N ALA A 108 -1.57 8.51 2.23
CA ALA A 108 -1.11 8.16 3.56
C ALA A 108 -2.17 8.55 4.59
N ARG A 109 -2.53 7.62 5.48
CA ARG A 109 -3.53 7.84 6.54
C ARG A 109 -3.23 9.09 7.35
N LYS A 110 -2.00 9.22 7.83
CA LYS A 110 -1.61 10.31 8.75
C LYS A 110 -1.58 11.69 8.11
N HIS A 111 -1.62 11.75 6.77
CA HIS A 111 -1.59 13.02 6.05
C HIS A 111 -2.97 13.47 5.55
N VAL A 112 -4.02 12.75 5.90
CA VAL A 112 -5.40 13.17 5.63
C VAL A 112 -5.82 14.14 6.73
N LYS A 113 -6.11 15.39 6.38
CA LYS A 113 -6.50 16.44 7.32
C LYS A 113 -8.00 16.61 7.42
N LYS A 114 -8.71 16.48 6.31
CA LYS A 114 -10.17 16.59 6.27
C LYS A 114 -10.75 15.54 5.34
N ILE A 115 -11.91 15.03 5.70
CA ILE A 115 -12.68 14.09 4.90
C ILE A 115 -14.06 14.71 4.69
N ARG A 116 -14.40 15.02 3.45
CA ARG A 116 -15.71 15.61 3.11
C ARG A 116 -16.48 14.68 2.20
N PRO A 117 -17.72 14.28 2.59
CA PRO A 117 -18.58 13.52 1.69
C PRO A 117 -18.93 14.34 0.45
N SER A 118 -19.02 13.68 -0.68
CA SER A 118 -19.45 14.25 -1.93
C SER A 118 -20.62 13.42 -2.50
N LEU A 119 -21.25 13.92 -3.53
CA LEU A 119 -22.35 13.20 -4.19
C LEU A 119 -21.85 11.91 -4.84
N SER A 120 -22.77 10.95 -5.01
CA SER A 120 -22.50 9.70 -5.74
C SER A 120 -21.45 8.78 -5.08
N MET A 121 -21.52 8.68 -3.75
CA MET A 121 -20.63 7.77 -2.99
C MET A 121 -19.16 8.08 -3.23
N LYS A 122 -18.78 9.33 -3.03
CA LYS A 122 -17.40 9.81 -3.15
C LYS A 122 -17.01 10.61 -1.93
N TYR A 123 -15.71 10.75 -1.71
CA TYR A 123 -15.15 11.67 -0.72
C TYR A 123 -14.17 12.61 -1.40
N ILE A 124 -14.04 13.79 -0.82
CA ILE A 124 -12.95 14.72 -1.17
C ILE A 124 -12.09 14.88 0.07
N LEU A 125 -10.82 14.56 -0.06
CA LEU A 125 -9.85 14.63 1.02
C LEU A 125 -9.03 15.90 0.90
N THR A 126 -8.78 16.55 2.02
CA THR A 126 -7.76 17.60 2.11
C THR A 126 -6.53 16.98 2.74
N MET A 127 -5.44 16.96 2.00
CA MET A 127 -4.17 16.40 2.46
C MET A 127 -3.32 17.44 3.18
N THR A 128 -2.31 16.99 3.90
CA THR A 128 -1.26 17.88 4.43
C THR A 128 -0.73 18.75 3.28
N GLY A 129 -0.65 20.06 3.49
CA GLY A 129 -0.24 21.01 2.45
C GLY A 129 -1.40 21.60 1.66
N GLY A 130 -2.62 21.07 1.81
CA GLY A 130 -3.84 21.65 1.23
C GLY A 130 -4.30 21.04 -0.08
N ASP A 131 -3.56 20.10 -0.67
CA ASP A 131 -3.99 19.44 -1.90
C ASP A 131 -5.26 18.65 -1.67
N LEU A 132 -6.12 18.63 -2.68
CA LEU A 132 -7.37 17.87 -2.66
C LEU A 132 -7.21 16.56 -3.44
N VAL A 133 -7.74 15.49 -2.87
CA VAL A 133 -7.70 14.16 -3.47
C VAL A 133 -9.11 13.57 -3.44
N ASP A 134 -9.54 13.00 -4.55
CA ASP A 134 -10.84 12.36 -4.65
C ASP A 134 -10.75 10.87 -4.32
N VAL A 135 -11.67 10.39 -3.48
CA VAL A 135 -11.93 8.96 -3.32
C VAL A 135 -13.03 8.61 -4.29
N THR A 136 -12.72 7.80 -5.29
CA THR A 136 -13.70 7.44 -6.31
C THR A 136 -14.65 6.36 -5.83
N ARG A 137 -15.78 6.22 -6.50
CA ARG A 137 -16.86 5.32 -6.10
C ARG A 137 -16.40 3.87 -5.91
N SER A 138 -15.51 3.38 -6.77
CA SER A 138 -15.01 2.00 -6.68
C SER A 138 -14.20 1.74 -5.41
N TYR A 139 -13.65 2.77 -4.81
CA TYR A 139 -12.81 2.69 -3.60
C TYR A 139 -13.51 3.21 -2.34
N TYR A 140 -14.77 3.61 -2.47
CA TYR A 140 -15.56 4.20 -1.38
C TYR A 140 -15.69 3.27 -0.17
N SER A 141 -16.08 2.03 -0.38
CA SER A 141 -16.28 1.07 0.71
C SER A 141 -14.97 0.71 1.42
N ASP A 142 -13.89 0.51 0.66
CA ASP A 142 -12.57 0.21 1.22
C ASP A 142 -12.05 1.39 2.03
N PHE A 143 -12.24 2.60 1.54
CA PHE A 143 -11.85 3.84 2.24
C PHE A 143 -12.58 3.98 3.58
N ARG A 144 -13.89 3.77 3.59
CA ARG A 144 -14.69 3.83 4.82
C ARG A 144 -14.20 2.82 5.86
N ARG A 145 -13.91 1.62 5.41
CA ARG A 145 -13.41 0.55 6.29
C ARG A 145 -12.04 0.92 6.85
N PHE A 146 -11.16 1.45 6.02
CA PHE A 146 -9.81 1.86 6.39
C PHE A 146 -9.81 2.94 7.48
N PHE A 147 -10.71 3.92 7.38
CA PHE A 147 -10.86 4.99 8.37
C PHE A 147 -11.91 4.71 9.45
N ASN A 148 -12.59 3.58 9.36
CA ASN A 148 -13.62 3.17 10.31
C ASN A 148 -14.74 4.22 10.44
N ILE A 149 -15.26 4.66 9.33
CA ILE A 149 -16.32 5.69 9.27
C ILE A 149 -17.57 5.22 8.53
#